data_10ba525537e9446b573a2eb3f2187611
#
_entry.id   10ba525537e9446b573a2eb3f2187611
#
_cell.length_a   1.000
_cell.length_b   1.000
_cell.length_c   1.000
_cell.angle_alpha   90.00
_cell.angle_beta   90.00
_cell.angle_gamma   90.00
#
_symmetry.space_group_name_H-M   'P 1'
#
loop_
_entity.id
_entity.type
_entity.pdbx_description
1 polymer ?
#
loop_
_entity_poly.entity_id
_entity_poly.type
_entity_poly.pdbx_seq_one_letter_code
_entity_poly.pdbx_strand_id
1 'polypeptide(L)' 'MPENNGFVSALEHRYKSQVEEATTIIKLYLSQPQAVADHSNFLEELDCWVGKLAEAKDKLRALELSLIHI' A
#
# COMPACT_ATOMS: atom_id res chain seq x y z
N MET A 1 1.70 23.35 13.45
CA MET A 1 1.22 23.13 14.82
C MET A 1 1.81 21.83 15.34
N PRO A 2 2.48 21.87 16.49
CA PRO A 2 3.13 20.67 17.03
C PRO A 2 2.17 19.52 17.27
N GLU A 3 0.96 19.79 17.75
CA GLU A 3 -0.02 18.75 18.04
C GLU A 3 -0.52 18.05 16.78
N ASN A 4 -0.47 18.73 15.64
CA ASN A 4 -0.92 18.14 14.38
C ASN A 4 0.10 17.19 13.78
N ASN A 5 1.37 17.34 14.19
CA ASN A 5 2.43 16.48 13.68
C ASN A 5 2.25 15.02 14.10
N GLY A 6 1.62 14.79 15.25
CA GLY A 6 1.35 13.44 15.70
C GLY A 6 0.41 12.68 14.76
N PHE A 7 -0.67 13.34 14.33
CA PHE A 7 -1.62 12.74 13.40
C PHE A 7 -1.00 12.52 12.02
N VAL A 8 -0.29 13.53 11.53
CA VAL A 8 0.37 13.45 10.23
C VAL A 8 1.39 12.31 10.22
N SER A 9 2.22 12.26 11.24
CA SER A 9 3.23 11.22 11.36
C SER A 9 2.61 9.82 11.41
N ALA A 10 1.53 9.67 12.17
CA ALA A 10 0.85 8.39 12.29
C ALA A 10 0.29 7.94 10.95
N LEU A 11 -0.33 8.84 10.20
CA LEU A 11 -0.86 8.52 8.88
C LEU A 11 0.24 8.17 7.89
N GLU A 12 1.33 8.93 7.93
CA GLU A 12 2.47 8.67 7.06
C GLU A 12 3.03 7.28 7.29
N HIS A 13 3.23 6.91 8.55
CA HIS A 13 3.71 5.57 8.89
C HIS A 13 2.72 4.48 8.47
N ARG A 14 1.44 4.75 8.65
CA ARG A 14 0.39 3.80 8.25
C ARG A 14 0.44 3.53 6.75
N TYR A 15 0.48 4.59 5.95
CA TYR A 15 0.46 4.43 4.50
C TYR A 15 1.74 3.78 3.99
N LYS A 16 2.90 4.15 4.57
CA LYS A 16 4.16 3.50 4.20
C LYS A 16 4.15 2.03 4.53
N SER A 17 3.58 1.67 5.69
CA SER A 17 3.45 0.27 6.08
C SER A 17 2.54 -0.49 5.12
N GLN A 18 1.45 0.12 4.69
CA GLN A 18 0.53 -0.50 3.73
C GLN A 18 1.18 -0.68 2.36
N VAL A 19 1.98 0.27 1.93
CA VAL A 19 2.76 0.13 0.69
C VAL A 19 3.72 -1.04 0.79
N GLU A 20 4.43 -1.13 1.90
CA GLU A 20 5.39 -2.21 2.11
C GLU A 20 4.70 -3.57 2.16
N GLU A 21 3.60 -3.66 2.87
CA GLU A 21 2.83 -4.90 2.97
C GLU A 21 2.36 -5.36 1.59
N ALA A 22 1.71 -4.48 0.85
CA ALA A 22 1.18 -4.82 -0.46
C ALA A 22 2.29 -5.21 -1.43
N THR A 23 3.39 -4.45 -1.42
CA THR A 23 4.53 -4.73 -2.29
C THR A 23 5.12 -6.10 -1.99
N THR A 24 5.27 -6.43 -0.71
CA THR A 24 5.83 -7.70 -0.28
C THR A 24 4.95 -8.86 -0.72
N ILE A 25 3.65 -8.73 -0.54
CA ILE A 25 2.71 -9.78 -0.91
C ILE A 25 2.67 -9.98 -2.42
N ILE A 26 2.67 -8.88 -3.18
CA ILE A 26 2.70 -8.96 -4.64
C ILE A 26 3.95 -9.69 -5.12
N LYS A 27 5.10 -9.34 -4.54
CA LYS A 27 6.36 -9.99 -4.89
C LYS A 27 6.32 -11.49 -4.58
N LEU A 28 5.74 -11.85 -3.45
CA LEU A 28 5.60 -13.25 -3.06
C LEU A 28 4.76 -14.02 -4.09
N TYR A 29 3.63 -13.46 -4.48
CA TYR A 29 2.76 -14.09 -5.48
C TYR A 29 3.49 -14.28 -6.81
N LEU A 30 4.21 -13.24 -7.25
CA LEU A 30 4.90 -13.30 -8.55
C LEU A 30 6.10 -14.22 -8.55
N SER A 31 6.66 -14.51 -7.39
CA SER A 31 7.83 -15.39 -7.27
C SER A 31 7.48 -16.85 -7.07
N GLN A 32 6.19 -17.18 -7.00
CA GLN A 32 5.74 -18.56 -6.77
C GLN A 32 4.80 -19.03 -7.87
N PRO A 33 5.36 -19.56 -8.96
CA PRO A 33 4.55 -20.04 -10.09
C PRO A 33 3.50 -21.09 -9.71
N GLN A 34 3.78 -21.88 -8.68
CA GLN A 34 2.83 -22.89 -8.23
C GLN A 34 1.53 -22.30 -7.71
N ALA A 35 1.59 -21.11 -7.17
CA ALA A 35 0.39 -20.42 -6.68
C ALA A 35 -0.59 -20.16 -7.81
N VAL A 36 -0.06 -19.88 -9.00
CA VAL A 36 -0.88 -19.65 -10.20
C VAL A 36 -1.61 -20.91 -10.60
N ALA A 37 -0.91 -22.04 -10.53
CA ALA A 37 -1.50 -23.32 -10.95
C ALA A 37 -2.55 -23.82 -9.97
N ASP A 38 -2.37 -23.55 -8.68
CA ASP A 38 -3.21 -24.09 -7.63
C ASP A 38 -4.38 -23.21 -7.24
N HIS A 39 -4.36 -21.93 -7.62
CA HIS A 39 -5.37 -20.98 -7.21
C HIS A 39 -6.16 -20.45 -8.39
N SER A 40 -7.42 -20.84 -8.47
CA SER A 40 -8.32 -20.31 -9.49
C SER A 40 -8.56 -18.81 -9.31
N ASN A 41 -8.33 -18.28 -8.08
CA ASN A 41 -8.55 -16.87 -7.76
C ASN A 41 -7.26 -16.07 -7.73
N PHE A 42 -6.16 -16.61 -8.25
CA PHE A 42 -4.88 -15.95 -8.18
C PHE A 42 -4.91 -14.55 -8.77
N LEU A 43 -5.49 -14.41 -9.95
CA LEU A 43 -5.57 -13.13 -10.64
C LEU A 43 -6.38 -12.11 -9.84
N GLU A 44 -7.48 -12.54 -9.25
CA GLU A 44 -8.32 -11.66 -8.45
C GLU A 44 -7.63 -11.23 -7.17
N GLU A 45 -6.91 -12.15 -6.54
CA GLU A 45 -6.16 -11.82 -5.33
C GLU A 45 -5.02 -10.85 -5.63
N LEU A 46 -4.32 -11.07 -6.73
CA LEU A 46 -3.25 -10.19 -7.16
C LEU A 46 -3.80 -8.80 -7.48
N ASP A 47 -4.93 -8.74 -8.18
CA ASP A 47 -5.58 -7.48 -8.50
C ASP A 47 -5.96 -6.72 -7.22
N CYS A 48 -6.46 -7.45 -6.23
CA CYS A 48 -6.82 -6.84 -4.95
C CYS A 48 -5.61 -6.19 -4.28
N TRP A 49 -4.47 -6.87 -4.28
CA TRP A 49 -3.27 -6.32 -3.65
C TRP A 49 -2.67 -5.17 -4.45
N VAL A 50 -2.78 -5.22 -5.77
CA VAL A 50 -2.37 -4.10 -6.61
C VAL A 50 -3.25 -2.89 -6.31
N GLY A 51 -4.55 -3.10 -6.12
CA GLY A 51 -5.46 -2.03 -5.72
C GLY A 51 -5.11 -1.42 -4.38
N LYS A 52 -4.77 -2.25 -3.39
CA LYS A 52 -4.36 -1.78 -2.08
C LYS A 52 -3.06 -0.97 -2.16
N LEU A 53 -2.13 -1.41 -2.98
CA LEU A 53 -0.88 -0.70 -3.20
C LEU A 53 -1.14 0.68 -3.80
N ALA A 54 -1.96 0.73 -4.83
CA ALA A 54 -2.31 1.98 -5.50
C ALA A 54 -2.99 2.95 -4.55
N GLU A 55 -3.92 2.46 -3.74
CA GLU A 55 -4.63 3.28 -2.77
C GLU A 55 -3.69 3.85 -1.72
N ALA A 56 -2.79 3.02 -1.18
CA ALA A 56 -1.86 3.46 -0.16
C ALA A 56 -0.89 4.50 -0.70
N LYS A 57 -0.37 4.29 -1.90
CA LYS A 57 0.51 5.26 -2.55
C LYS A 57 -0.20 6.58 -2.81
N ASP A 58 -1.44 6.51 -3.24
CA ASP A 58 -2.24 7.69 -3.53
C ASP A 58 -2.50 8.50 -2.26
N LYS A 59 -2.85 7.82 -1.18
CA LYS A 59 -3.08 8.47 0.11
C LYS A 59 -1.81 9.12 0.64
N LEU A 60 -0.69 8.44 0.51
CA LEU A 60 0.59 8.99 0.96
C LEU A 60 0.92 10.25 0.16
N ARG A 61 0.75 10.18 -1.14
CA ARG A 61 1.00 11.33 -2.00
C ARG A 61 0.07 12.50 -1.67
N ALA A 62 -1.21 12.21 -1.44
CA ALA A 62 -2.18 13.23 -1.09
C ALA A 62 -1.81 13.91 0.22
N LEU A 63 -1.36 13.13 1.20
CA LEU A 63 -0.94 13.66 2.48
C LEU A 63 0.27 14.57 2.32
N GLU A 64 1.26 14.14 1.54
CA GLU A 64 2.47 14.94 1.31
C GLU A 64 2.16 16.24 0.58
N LEU A 65 1.27 16.21 -0.40
CA LEU A 65 0.85 17.40 -1.12
C LEU A 65 0.09 18.36 -0.20
N SER A 66 -0.72 17.82 0.71
CA SER A 66 -1.46 18.64 1.67
C SER A 66 -0.51 19.39 2.60
N LEU A 67 0.59 18.77 2.99
CA LEU A 67 1.57 19.40 3.88
C LEU A 67 2.28 20.57 3.21
N ILE A 68 2.47 20.49 1.90
CA ILE A 68 3.14 21.56 1.17
C ILE A 68 2.31 22.87 1.18
N HIS A 69 0.99 22.73 1.24
CA HIS A 69 0.09 23.87 1.20
C HIS A 69 -0.28 24.43 2.57
N ILE A 70 0.21 23.82 3.61
CA ILE A 70 0.01 24.30 4.97
C ILE A 70 1.12 25.23 5.37
#